data_859993ce8a9207f515039dc105e64a5a
#
_entry.id   859993ce8a9207f515039dc105e64a5a
#
_cell.length_a   1.000
_cell.length_b   1.000
_cell.length_c   1.000
_cell.angle_alpha   90.00
_cell.angle_beta   90.00
_cell.angle_gamma   90.00
#
_symmetry.space_group_name_H-M   'P 1'
#
loop_
_entity.id
_entity.type
_entity.pdbx_description
1 polymer ?
#
loop_
_entity_poly.entity_id
_entity_poly.type
_entity_poly.pdbx_seq_one_letter_code
_entity_poly.pdbx_strand_id
1 'polypeptide(L)'
;MVSVLRTLRHLGAAMVLLMSISLPLAAATHAQEQISDNELVVYTAKKIITMEPAMPEASAVAVADGRIVAVGTLESLQSWTSQKGARIDRRFEDKIILPGFIDPHVHPSLPAVLTQFPFLAPDDWSLPTGEFPGAKTPAAYLTALTALVAQHSDSSIPFITWGYHPLWHGKLDRDALNKLFPNQPVMLWHRSFHEIVANDAALALIGLTEDDVRDNRMVNWHEGHFWELGMFALIPKMPFLFDPARFAHGMVNFIDMVHRGGVTTALDMGIGIFGNPTAETTLIRHTMESRQAPARVILTPIISDFISRGRTIAQAMEEIDEWRAGNSHRVLIDRRFKLMMDGAIYSGLAQFGFPGYIDGHEGVWMNPLSITTEWAQAFWDAGYQLHAHTNGDASAAALIELLKTLQKNTPRADHRLALEHFAYTTEDQNRQLKTLGAVVSANPYYHFILSDMYSEQWLGADRGNQMVRLGSLERLGVPFAFHSDSPMAPLEPLTLLSAAVNRITINGNLTGDLERVSVDAGLRAITSNAAWVIGWEDEIGSIRAGKKADFTVLESDPYKVKPSQIKAIKIWGTVFEGVPAPLPAAAR
;
A
#
# COMPACT_ATOMS: atom_id res chain seq x y z
N MET A 1 -5.61 18.33 -25.29
CA MET A 1 -6.51 17.75 -24.27
C MET A 1 -7.70 16.98 -24.86
N VAL A 2 -8.30 17.34 -25.98
CA VAL A 2 -9.51 16.67 -26.51
C VAL A 2 -9.21 15.41 -27.33
N SER A 3 -8.00 15.26 -27.88
CA SER A 3 -7.64 14.11 -28.76
C SER A 3 -7.25 12.83 -27.97
N VAL A 4 -6.65 12.96 -26.81
CA VAL A 4 -6.23 11.81 -25.96
C VAL A 4 -7.45 11.11 -25.32
N LEU A 5 -8.53 11.84 -25.10
CA LEU A 5 -9.78 11.33 -24.50
C LEU A 5 -10.58 10.37 -25.42
N ARG A 6 -10.30 10.33 -26.73
CA ARG A 6 -11.03 9.42 -27.65
C ARG A 6 -10.49 7.99 -27.64
N THR A 7 -9.24 7.78 -27.30
CA THR A 7 -8.59 6.46 -27.36
C THR A 7 -8.96 5.57 -26.17
N LEU A 8 -9.31 6.15 -25.03
CA LEU A 8 -9.71 5.41 -23.83
C LEU A 8 -11.12 4.76 -23.91
N ARG A 9 -11.95 5.19 -24.85
CA ARG A 9 -13.31 4.63 -25.00
C ARG A 9 -13.34 3.19 -25.53
N HIS A 10 -12.29 2.69 -26.17
CA HIS A 10 -12.28 1.36 -26.79
C HIS A 10 -11.77 0.23 -25.89
N LEU A 11 -11.14 0.54 -24.75
CA LEU A 11 -10.70 -0.48 -23.79
C LEU A 11 -11.83 -1.04 -22.92
N GLY A 12 -12.93 -0.32 -22.78
CA GLY A 12 -14.10 -0.75 -21.99
C GLY A 12 -14.85 -1.96 -22.58
N ALA A 13 -14.74 -2.21 -23.88
CA ALA A 13 -15.51 -3.27 -24.54
C ALA A 13 -14.86 -4.66 -24.49
N ALA A 14 -13.54 -4.74 -24.35
CA ALA A 14 -12.83 -6.02 -24.36
C ALA A 14 -12.88 -6.78 -23.02
N MET A 15 -13.15 -6.09 -21.92
CA MET A 15 -13.11 -6.69 -20.57
C MET A 15 -14.47 -7.24 -20.09
N VAL A 16 -15.56 -6.92 -20.74
CA VAL A 16 -16.93 -7.33 -20.33
C VAL A 16 -17.30 -8.75 -20.82
N LEU A 17 -16.56 -9.36 -21.75
CA LEU A 17 -16.95 -10.64 -22.37
C LEU A 17 -16.37 -11.90 -21.69
N LEU A 18 -15.93 -11.85 -20.43
CA LEU A 18 -15.15 -12.91 -19.80
C LEU A 18 -15.84 -13.65 -18.65
N MET A 19 -17.17 -13.74 -18.66
CA MET A 19 -17.89 -14.45 -17.57
C MET A 19 -18.00 -15.98 -17.72
N SER A 20 -17.27 -16.64 -18.62
CA SER A 20 -17.46 -18.09 -18.78
C SER A 20 -16.21 -18.87 -19.23
N ILE A 21 -15.09 -18.71 -18.50
CA ILE A 21 -13.99 -19.68 -18.64
C ILE A 21 -13.67 -20.24 -17.27
N SER A 22 -14.23 -21.41 -16.97
CA SER A 22 -13.81 -22.27 -15.88
C SER A 22 -12.51 -22.97 -16.29
N LEU A 23 -11.36 -22.39 -15.97
CA LEU A 23 -10.07 -23.08 -16.04
C LEU A 23 -9.86 -23.89 -14.75
N PRO A 24 -9.58 -25.19 -14.83
CA PRO A 24 -9.13 -25.94 -13.69
C PRO A 24 -7.64 -25.62 -13.44
N LEU A 25 -7.35 -24.58 -12.69
CA LEU A 25 -6.03 -24.43 -12.09
C LEU A 25 -5.98 -25.39 -10.91
N ALA A 26 -5.06 -26.35 -10.93
CA ALA A 26 -4.75 -27.18 -9.78
C ALA A 26 -4.22 -26.28 -8.66
N ALA A 27 -5.12 -25.76 -7.85
CA ALA A 27 -4.81 -25.00 -6.65
C ALA A 27 -4.48 -26.01 -5.55
N ALA A 28 -3.37 -25.82 -4.86
CA ALA A 28 -3.22 -26.35 -3.52
C ALA A 28 -4.35 -25.73 -2.68
N THR A 29 -5.46 -26.45 -2.56
CA THR A 29 -6.57 -26.09 -1.69
C THR A 29 -6.03 -26.17 -0.27
N HIS A 30 -5.75 -25.04 0.35
CA HIS A 30 -5.74 -24.96 1.80
C HIS A 30 -7.16 -25.30 2.22
N ALA A 31 -7.35 -26.49 2.79
CA ALA A 31 -8.59 -26.81 3.44
C ALA A 31 -8.72 -25.86 4.64
N GLN A 32 -9.40 -24.72 4.45
CA GLN A 32 -9.87 -23.93 5.58
C GLN A 32 -10.83 -24.81 6.36
N GLU A 33 -10.52 -25.02 7.64
CA GLU A 33 -11.44 -25.64 8.57
C GLU A 33 -12.71 -24.76 8.60
N GLN A 34 -13.81 -25.23 8.01
CA GLN A 34 -15.09 -24.54 8.12
C GLN A 34 -15.56 -24.68 9.57
N ILE A 35 -15.45 -23.59 10.34
CA ILE A 35 -16.14 -23.47 11.61
C ILE A 35 -17.63 -23.31 11.25
N SER A 36 -18.49 -24.20 11.72
CA SER A 36 -19.93 -24.07 11.48
C SER A 36 -20.45 -22.79 12.11
N ASP A 37 -21.35 -22.08 11.44
CA ASP A 37 -22.11 -20.97 12.04
C ASP A 37 -22.70 -21.47 13.38
N ASN A 38 -22.40 -20.77 14.50
CA ASN A 38 -22.71 -21.10 15.91
C ASN A 38 -21.67 -21.97 16.68
N GLU A 39 -20.46 -22.23 16.19
CA GLU A 39 -19.46 -22.88 17.01
C GLU A 39 -18.74 -21.88 17.91
N LEU A 40 -18.81 -22.11 19.24
CA LEU A 40 -18.02 -21.34 20.20
C LEU A 40 -16.61 -21.94 20.33
N VAL A 41 -15.59 -21.20 19.91
CA VAL A 41 -14.19 -21.63 20.00
C VAL A 41 -13.44 -20.74 21.00
N VAL A 42 -12.73 -21.36 21.95
CA VAL A 42 -11.83 -20.66 22.86
C VAL A 42 -10.39 -20.95 22.46
N TYR A 43 -9.72 -19.99 21.87
CA TYR A 43 -8.30 -20.08 21.55
C TYR A 43 -7.48 -19.78 22.79
N THR A 44 -6.51 -20.64 23.10
CA THR A 44 -5.49 -20.39 24.14
C THR A 44 -4.17 -20.04 23.49
N ALA A 45 -3.43 -19.10 24.11
CA ALA A 45 -2.14 -18.64 23.62
C ALA A 45 -1.14 -18.49 24.76
N LYS A 46 0.17 -18.52 24.45
CA LYS A 46 1.22 -18.16 25.40
C LYS A 46 1.01 -16.75 25.94
N LYS A 47 0.61 -15.83 25.05
CA LYS A 47 0.27 -14.46 25.37
C LYS A 47 -0.63 -13.87 24.30
N ILE A 48 -1.63 -13.13 24.70
CA ILE A 48 -2.46 -12.30 23.83
C ILE A 48 -2.15 -10.84 24.18
N ILE A 49 -1.62 -10.10 23.23
CA ILE A 49 -1.41 -8.65 23.31
C ILE A 49 -2.66 -7.99 22.76
N THR A 50 -3.49 -7.45 23.63
CA THR A 50 -4.86 -7.05 23.24
C THR A 50 -4.95 -5.69 22.57
N MET A 51 -3.98 -4.82 22.76
CA MET A 51 -4.02 -3.38 22.43
C MET A 51 -5.13 -2.60 23.13
N GLU A 52 -5.72 -3.16 24.19
CA GLU A 52 -6.69 -2.50 25.06
C GLU A 52 -6.00 -2.04 26.35
N PRO A 53 -6.02 -0.73 26.68
CA PRO A 53 -5.34 -0.23 27.89
C PRO A 53 -5.84 -0.84 29.21
N ALA A 54 -7.15 -1.15 29.26
CA ALA A 54 -7.77 -1.73 30.48
C ALA A 54 -7.40 -3.21 30.70
N MET A 55 -6.99 -3.93 29.64
CA MET A 55 -6.59 -5.34 29.70
C MET A 55 -5.48 -5.58 28.68
N PRO A 56 -4.25 -5.11 28.90
CA PRO A 56 -3.20 -5.14 27.87
C PRO A 56 -2.75 -6.55 27.49
N GLU A 57 -2.94 -7.52 28.37
CA GLU A 57 -2.52 -8.91 28.18
C GLU A 57 -3.62 -9.89 28.59
N ALA A 58 -3.72 -10.98 27.85
CA ALA A 58 -4.60 -12.13 28.13
C ALA A 58 -3.89 -13.44 27.73
N SER A 59 -4.53 -14.59 27.98
CA SER A 59 -4.04 -15.90 27.52
C SER A 59 -5.11 -16.76 26.86
N ALA A 60 -6.36 -16.28 26.82
CA ALA A 60 -7.47 -16.94 26.13
C ALA A 60 -8.42 -15.91 25.51
N VAL A 61 -9.00 -16.25 24.39
CA VAL A 61 -10.05 -15.48 23.71
C VAL A 61 -11.14 -16.42 23.20
N ALA A 62 -12.39 -16.11 23.56
CA ALA A 62 -13.56 -16.84 23.09
C ALA A 62 -14.16 -16.13 21.87
N VAL A 63 -14.46 -16.90 20.84
CA VAL A 63 -14.94 -16.45 19.53
C VAL A 63 -16.20 -17.22 19.16
N ALA A 64 -17.22 -16.50 18.70
CA ALA A 64 -18.44 -17.06 18.12
C ALA A 64 -18.89 -16.15 16.96
N ASP A 65 -19.40 -16.72 15.90
CA ASP A 65 -19.93 -16.00 14.73
C ASP A 65 -18.95 -14.95 14.16
N GLY A 66 -17.67 -15.29 14.11
CA GLY A 66 -16.61 -14.40 13.60
C GLY A 66 -16.26 -13.22 14.52
N ARG A 67 -16.86 -13.17 15.75
CA ARG A 67 -16.63 -12.08 16.71
C ARG A 67 -16.07 -12.58 18.03
N ILE A 68 -15.33 -11.71 18.68
CA ILE A 68 -14.82 -11.91 20.03
C ILE A 68 -15.99 -11.78 21.01
N VAL A 69 -16.26 -12.81 21.81
CA VAL A 69 -17.31 -12.77 22.84
C VAL A 69 -16.74 -12.58 24.24
N ALA A 70 -15.51 -13.02 24.50
CA ALA A 70 -14.83 -12.80 25.78
C ALA A 70 -13.31 -12.87 25.63
N VAL A 71 -12.59 -12.19 26.51
CA VAL A 71 -11.12 -12.14 26.59
C VAL A 71 -10.68 -12.28 28.04
N GLY A 72 -9.61 -13.04 28.30
CA GLY A 72 -9.07 -13.21 29.66
C GLY A 72 -8.09 -14.36 29.79
N THR A 73 -8.16 -15.09 30.89
CA THR A 73 -7.47 -16.38 31.08
C THR A 73 -8.44 -17.53 30.83
N LEU A 74 -7.92 -18.73 30.58
CA LEU A 74 -8.80 -19.91 30.40
C LEU A 74 -9.70 -20.13 31.61
N GLU A 75 -9.19 -19.85 32.83
CA GLU A 75 -9.94 -19.94 34.08
C GLU A 75 -11.08 -18.89 34.12
N SER A 76 -10.79 -17.65 33.79
CA SER A 76 -11.80 -16.57 33.76
C SER A 76 -12.89 -16.79 32.70
N LEU A 77 -12.60 -17.60 31.68
CA LEU A 77 -13.53 -17.95 30.60
C LEU A 77 -14.28 -19.25 30.84
N GLN A 78 -14.29 -19.79 32.09
CA GLN A 78 -14.94 -21.07 32.39
C GLN A 78 -16.43 -21.10 32.05
N SER A 79 -17.15 -19.98 32.21
CA SER A 79 -18.56 -19.88 31.84
C SER A 79 -18.80 -20.05 30.32
N TRP A 80 -17.80 -19.73 29.48
CA TRP A 80 -17.82 -19.93 28.04
C TRP A 80 -17.42 -21.36 27.68
N THR A 81 -16.32 -21.86 28.25
CA THR A 81 -15.80 -23.22 27.98
C THR A 81 -16.72 -24.32 28.44
N SER A 82 -17.62 -24.07 29.42
CA SER A 82 -18.61 -25.02 29.93
C SER A 82 -19.89 -25.04 29.09
N GLN A 83 -20.06 -24.20 28.09
CA GLN A 83 -21.23 -24.21 27.23
C GLN A 83 -21.25 -25.47 26.34
N LYS A 84 -22.46 -25.99 26.08
CA LYS A 84 -22.62 -27.15 25.18
C LYS A 84 -22.15 -26.78 23.77
N GLY A 85 -21.20 -27.55 23.25
CA GLY A 85 -20.63 -27.33 21.93
C GLY A 85 -19.40 -26.41 21.93
N ALA A 86 -18.98 -25.84 23.07
CA ALA A 86 -17.75 -25.07 23.14
C ALA A 86 -16.52 -25.96 22.91
N ARG A 87 -15.60 -25.48 22.09
CA ARG A 87 -14.32 -26.14 21.81
C ARG A 87 -13.16 -25.30 22.31
N ILE A 88 -12.21 -25.91 23.02
CA ILE A 88 -10.94 -25.27 23.39
C ILE A 88 -9.91 -25.63 22.32
N ASP A 89 -9.37 -24.63 21.66
CA ASP A 89 -8.34 -24.79 20.65
C ASP A 89 -6.99 -24.33 21.18
N ARG A 90 -6.05 -25.26 21.28
CA ARG A 90 -4.73 -25.07 21.90
C ARG A 90 -3.59 -24.85 20.90
N ARG A 91 -3.92 -24.67 19.60
CA ARG A 91 -2.90 -24.52 18.53
C ARG A 91 -1.96 -23.31 18.71
N PHE A 92 -2.33 -22.36 19.56
CA PHE A 92 -1.54 -21.15 19.82
C PHE A 92 -0.91 -21.12 21.24
N GLU A 93 -0.91 -22.23 22.00
CA GLU A 93 -0.38 -22.25 23.38
C GLU A 93 1.08 -21.84 23.50
N ASP A 94 1.87 -21.97 22.44
CA ASP A 94 3.28 -21.54 22.37
C ASP A 94 3.46 -20.22 21.57
N LYS A 95 2.39 -19.62 21.06
CA LYS A 95 2.39 -18.46 20.17
C LYS A 95 1.96 -17.16 20.87
N ILE A 96 2.20 -16.05 20.19
CA ILE A 96 1.78 -14.71 20.59
C ILE A 96 0.66 -14.27 19.63
N ILE A 97 -0.48 -13.87 20.18
CA ILE A 97 -1.61 -13.35 19.42
C ILE A 97 -1.65 -11.82 19.57
N LEU A 98 -1.79 -11.11 18.46
CA LEU A 98 -2.09 -9.68 18.38
C LEU A 98 -3.40 -9.48 17.62
N PRO A 99 -4.02 -8.28 17.69
CA PRO A 99 -5.05 -7.91 16.71
C PRO A 99 -4.49 -8.09 15.30
N GLY A 100 -5.33 -8.49 14.36
CA GLY A 100 -4.92 -8.60 12.97
C GLY A 100 -4.28 -7.31 12.47
N PHE A 101 -3.14 -7.41 11.81
CA PHE A 101 -2.45 -6.25 11.29
C PHE A 101 -3.29 -5.55 10.23
N ILE A 102 -3.16 -4.23 10.20
CA ILE A 102 -3.87 -3.35 9.26
C ILE A 102 -2.82 -2.61 8.44
N ASP A 103 -2.94 -2.67 7.13
CA ASP A 103 -2.21 -1.80 6.20
C ASP A 103 -3.18 -0.78 5.60
N PRO A 104 -3.19 0.46 6.08
CA PRO A 104 -4.18 1.46 5.69
C PRO A 104 -3.91 2.12 4.33
N HIS A 105 -2.93 1.66 3.57
CA HIS A 105 -2.64 2.18 2.24
C HIS A 105 -1.85 1.17 1.39
N VAL A 106 -2.55 0.50 0.51
CA VAL A 106 -2.02 -0.41 -0.51
C VAL A 106 -2.66 -0.10 -1.85
N HIS A 107 -2.19 -0.75 -2.91
CA HIS A 107 -2.78 -0.70 -4.24
C HIS A 107 -2.87 -2.12 -4.82
N PRO A 108 -3.93 -2.91 -4.56
CA PRO A 108 -4.01 -4.32 -4.96
C PRO A 108 -3.71 -4.58 -6.44
N SER A 109 -4.13 -3.67 -7.31
CA SER A 109 -3.92 -3.77 -8.76
C SER A 109 -2.46 -3.58 -9.18
N LEU A 110 -1.66 -2.83 -8.42
CA LEU A 110 -0.23 -2.62 -8.74
C LEU A 110 0.59 -3.91 -8.53
N PRO A 111 0.58 -4.57 -7.37
CA PRO A 111 1.21 -5.88 -7.22
C PRO A 111 0.66 -6.91 -8.21
N ALA A 112 -0.64 -6.88 -8.53
CA ALA A 112 -1.23 -7.80 -9.50
C ALA A 112 -0.59 -7.67 -10.89
N VAL A 113 -0.22 -6.46 -11.31
CA VAL A 113 0.52 -6.20 -12.55
C VAL A 113 2.01 -6.48 -12.37
N LEU A 114 2.64 -5.91 -11.35
CA LEU A 114 4.11 -5.92 -11.22
C LEU A 114 4.69 -7.29 -10.83
N THR A 115 3.97 -8.09 -10.03
CA THR A 115 4.45 -9.44 -9.67
C THR A 115 4.43 -10.44 -10.83
N GLN A 116 3.97 -10.02 -12.01
CA GLN A 116 4.12 -10.78 -13.26
C GLN A 116 5.55 -10.67 -13.85
N PHE A 117 6.37 -9.76 -13.34
CA PHE A 117 7.72 -9.44 -13.82
C PHE A 117 8.76 -9.61 -12.71
N PRO A 118 10.04 -9.84 -13.05
CA PRO A 118 11.10 -9.83 -12.05
C PRO A 118 11.28 -8.45 -11.44
N PHE A 119 11.55 -8.41 -10.14
CA PHE A 119 11.96 -7.20 -9.44
C PHE A 119 13.48 -7.07 -9.50
N LEU A 120 13.95 -5.87 -9.80
CA LEU A 120 15.36 -5.51 -9.76
C LEU A 120 15.49 -4.11 -9.17
N ALA A 121 15.43 -4.06 -7.85
CA ALA A 121 15.41 -2.85 -7.03
C ALA A 121 16.75 -2.68 -6.26
N PRO A 122 17.01 -1.54 -5.62
CA PRO A 122 18.17 -1.40 -4.74
C PRO A 122 18.06 -2.21 -3.44
N ASP A 123 16.85 -2.53 -3.01
CA ASP A 123 16.50 -3.30 -1.81
C ASP A 123 16.12 -4.75 -2.13
N ASP A 124 16.27 -5.64 -1.13
CA ASP A 124 15.84 -7.04 -1.25
C ASP A 124 14.32 -7.16 -1.20
N TRP A 125 13.77 -8.06 -2.03
CA TRP A 125 12.33 -8.35 -2.07
C TRP A 125 12.08 -9.84 -1.96
N SER A 126 11.20 -10.22 -1.02
CA SER A 126 10.64 -11.57 -0.88
C SER A 126 9.18 -11.54 -1.32
N LEU A 127 8.89 -12.14 -2.45
CA LEU A 127 7.55 -12.17 -3.06
C LEU A 127 7.04 -13.61 -3.16
N PRO A 128 5.74 -13.82 -3.35
CA PRO A 128 5.21 -15.17 -3.65
C PRO A 128 5.87 -15.82 -4.89
N THR A 129 6.37 -15.00 -5.80
CA THR A 129 7.03 -15.43 -7.04
C THR A 129 8.52 -15.75 -6.88
N GLY A 130 9.14 -15.43 -5.75
CA GLY A 130 10.55 -15.72 -5.46
C GLY A 130 11.27 -14.64 -4.68
N GLU A 131 12.58 -14.87 -4.48
CA GLU A 131 13.48 -13.95 -3.82
C GLU A 131 14.20 -13.09 -4.87
N PHE A 132 14.24 -11.78 -4.67
CA PHE A 132 14.85 -10.81 -5.56
C PHE A 132 15.88 -9.99 -4.77
N PRO A 133 17.19 -10.39 -4.84
CA PRO A 133 18.25 -9.68 -4.16
C PRO A 133 18.42 -8.25 -4.68
N GLY A 134 18.66 -7.30 -3.78
CA GLY A 134 18.85 -5.89 -4.11
C GLY A 134 20.15 -5.63 -4.88
N ALA A 135 20.06 -4.76 -5.88
CA ALA A 135 21.20 -4.31 -6.69
C ALA A 135 21.54 -2.85 -6.37
N LYS A 136 22.42 -2.60 -5.40
CA LYS A 136 22.73 -1.26 -4.87
C LYS A 136 23.70 -0.42 -5.70
N THR A 137 24.24 -0.95 -6.78
CA THR A 137 25.24 -0.24 -7.59
C THR A 137 24.96 -0.41 -9.08
N PRO A 138 25.41 0.54 -9.94
CA PRO A 138 25.23 0.40 -11.39
C PRO A 138 25.79 -0.91 -11.96
N ALA A 139 26.96 -1.36 -11.49
CA ALA A 139 27.58 -2.59 -11.97
C ALA A 139 26.74 -3.83 -11.59
N ALA A 140 26.26 -3.91 -10.33
CA ALA A 140 25.40 -5.01 -9.89
C ALA A 140 24.08 -5.04 -10.66
N TYR A 141 23.48 -3.87 -10.87
CA TYR A 141 22.24 -3.74 -11.63
C TYR A 141 22.40 -4.21 -13.07
N LEU A 142 23.42 -3.74 -13.79
CA LEU A 142 23.69 -4.13 -15.18
C LEU A 142 23.97 -5.64 -15.32
N THR A 143 24.69 -6.22 -14.37
CA THR A 143 24.96 -7.66 -14.36
C THR A 143 23.65 -8.46 -14.22
N ALA A 144 22.82 -8.08 -13.25
CA ALA A 144 21.54 -8.75 -13.01
C ALA A 144 20.55 -8.51 -14.18
N LEU A 145 20.44 -7.28 -14.68
CA LEU A 145 19.60 -6.93 -15.82
C LEU A 145 19.94 -7.77 -17.06
N THR A 146 21.25 -7.87 -17.38
CA THR A 146 21.71 -8.65 -18.54
C THR A 146 21.34 -10.13 -18.38
N ALA A 147 21.51 -10.69 -17.18
CA ALA A 147 21.16 -12.08 -16.90
C ALA A 147 19.63 -12.33 -17.03
N LEU A 148 18.82 -11.41 -16.54
CA LEU A 148 17.35 -11.51 -16.61
C LEU A 148 16.84 -11.36 -18.04
N VAL A 149 17.36 -10.39 -18.81
CA VAL A 149 17.01 -10.22 -20.23
C VAL A 149 17.36 -11.47 -21.04
N ALA A 150 18.52 -12.09 -20.77
CA ALA A 150 18.92 -13.33 -21.47
C ALA A 150 18.02 -14.54 -21.15
N GLN A 151 17.30 -14.53 -20.04
CA GLN A 151 16.35 -15.57 -19.67
C GLN A 151 14.93 -15.32 -20.23
N HIS A 152 14.66 -14.12 -20.75
CA HIS A 152 13.35 -13.78 -21.30
C HIS A 152 13.12 -14.48 -22.63
N SER A 153 12.14 -15.38 -22.69
CA SER A 153 11.86 -16.23 -23.86
C SER A 153 10.59 -15.86 -24.62
N ASP A 154 9.70 -15.07 -24.02
CA ASP A 154 8.44 -14.65 -24.65
C ASP A 154 8.66 -13.43 -25.55
N SER A 155 8.89 -13.67 -26.83
CA SER A 155 9.13 -12.60 -27.81
C SER A 155 7.88 -11.79 -28.16
N SER A 156 6.69 -12.16 -27.67
CA SER A 156 5.43 -11.46 -27.93
C SER A 156 5.23 -10.24 -27.02
N ILE A 157 5.99 -10.15 -25.94
CA ILE A 157 5.97 -9.03 -24.99
C ILE A 157 7.40 -8.53 -24.73
N PRO A 158 7.60 -7.25 -24.41
CA PRO A 158 8.91 -6.77 -23.99
C PRO A 158 9.33 -7.42 -22.66
N PHE A 159 10.63 -7.58 -22.46
CA PHE A 159 11.16 -7.78 -21.12
C PHE A 159 10.85 -6.55 -20.28
N ILE A 160 10.21 -6.75 -19.14
CA ILE A 160 9.90 -5.70 -18.17
C ILE A 160 10.50 -6.09 -16.83
N THR A 161 11.14 -5.15 -16.14
CA THR A 161 11.53 -5.30 -14.73
C THR A 161 11.11 -4.06 -13.97
N TRP A 162 10.67 -4.24 -12.73
CA TRP A 162 10.36 -3.13 -11.82
C TRP A 162 11.48 -2.92 -10.80
N GLY A 163 11.71 -1.65 -10.44
CA GLY A 163 12.62 -1.28 -9.38
C GLY A 163 13.82 -0.43 -9.82
N TYR A 164 13.94 -0.13 -11.12
CA TYR A 164 14.99 0.75 -11.61
C TYR A 164 14.91 2.13 -10.94
N HIS A 165 16.08 2.67 -10.56
CA HIS A 165 16.18 4.03 -10.06
C HIS A 165 17.56 4.62 -10.42
N PRO A 166 17.63 5.76 -11.14
CA PRO A 166 18.89 6.30 -11.67
C PRO A 166 19.92 6.65 -10.60
N LEU A 167 19.49 7.04 -9.39
CA LEU A 167 20.40 7.40 -8.31
C LEU A 167 21.19 6.21 -7.74
N TRP A 168 20.69 4.98 -7.82
CA TRP A 168 21.43 3.77 -7.45
C TRP A 168 22.07 3.09 -8.66
N HIS A 169 21.33 3.05 -9.78
CA HIS A 169 21.65 2.20 -10.90
C HIS A 169 22.39 2.94 -12.03
N GLY A 170 22.56 4.28 -11.89
CA GLY A 170 23.06 5.14 -12.96
C GLY A 170 21.98 5.41 -14.02
N LYS A 171 22.18 6.42 -14.84
CA LYS A 171 21.25 6.77 -15.92
C LYS A 171 21.28 5.70 -17.00
N LEU A 172 20.13 5.10 -17.28
CA LEU A 172 19.86 4.21 -18.39
C LEU A 172 18.74 4.84 -19.23
N ASP A 173 19.12 5.48 -20.31
CA ASP A 173 18.20 6.02 -21.30
C ASP A 173 18.07 5.08 -22.51
N ARG A 174 17.26 5.48 -23.49
CA ARG A 174 16.99 4.75 -24.72
C ARG A 174 18.29 4.37 -25.45
N ASP A 175 19.25 5.29 -25.57
CA ASP A 175 20.52 5.05 -26.25
C ASP A 175 21.37 4.02 -25.50
N ALA A 176 21.43 4.11 -24.17
CA ALA A 176 22.14 3.14 -23.35
C ALA A 176 21.51 1.74 -23.48
N LEU A 177 20.18 1.65 -23.42
CA LEU A 177 19.45 0.38 -23.60
C LEU A 177 19.59 -0.18 -25.01
N ASN A 178 19.59 0.67 -26.05
CA ASN A 178 19.84 0.24 -27.45
C ASN A 178 21.22 -0.37 -27.64
N LYS A 179 22.25 0.22 -26.98
CA LYS A 179 23.62 -0.33 -27.00
C LYS A 179 23.75 -1.66 -26.28
N LEU A 180 23.07 -1.81 -25.13
CA LEU A 180 23.10 -3.04 -24.33
C LEU A 180 22.26 -4.16 -24.96
N PHE A 181 21.10 -3.81 -25.50
CA PHE A 181 20.08 -4.74 -25.99
C PHE A 181 19.54 -4.32 -27.37
N PRO A 182 20.36 -4.36 -28.43
CA PRO A 182 19.98 -3.80 -29.74
C PRO A 182 18.78 -4.49 -30.39
N ASN A 183 18.53 -5.76 -30.06
CA ASN A 183 17.45 -6.55 -30.68
C ASN A 183 16.43 -7.08 -29.65
N GLN A 184 16.69 -6.93 -28.36
CA GLN A 184 15.77 -7.35 -27.31
C GLN A 184 14.89 -6.18 -26.88
N PRO A 185 13.57 -6.32 -26.90
CA PRO A 185 12.64 -5.34 -26.36
C PRO A 185 12.80 -5.26 -24.82
N VAL A 186 13.23 -4.10 -24.31
CA VAL A 186 13.48 -3.90 -22.88
C VAL A 186 12.79 -2.65 -22.38
N MET A 187 12.08 -2.78 -21.28
CA MET A 187 11.47 -1.69 -20.51
C MET A 187 11.90 -1.77 -19.04
N LEU A 188 12.35 -0.64 -18.49
CA LEU A 188 12.67 -0.50 -17.09
C LEU A 188 11.56 0.30 -16.41
N TRP A 189 10.77 -0.37 -15.56
CA TRP A 189 9.78 0.33 -14.75
C TRP A 189 10.45 0.86 -13.49
N HIS A 190 10.30 2.18 -13.29
CA HIS A 190 10.96 2.89 -12.20
C HIS A 190 10.43 2.45 -10.83
N ARG A 191 11.28 2.59 -9.81
CA ARG A 191 10.99 2.25 -8.41
C ARG A 191 9.78 3.02 -7.84
N SER A 192 9.49 4.21 -8.40
CA SER A 192 8.30 5.00 -8.06
C SER A 192 6.98 4.42 -8.59
N PHE A 193 7.00 3.50 -9.52
CA PHE A 193 5.89 3.11 -10.38
C PHE A 193 5.50 4.18 -11.44
N HIS A 194 5.88 5.43 -11.27
CA HIS A 194 5.42 6.58 -12.07
C HIS A 194 6.20 6.81 -13.36
N GLU A 195 7.22 5.99 -13.66
CA GLU A 195 8.10 6.20 -14.80
C GLU A 195 8.48 4.88 -15.49
N ILE A 196 8.62 4.93 -16.82
CA ILE A 196 9.15 3.82 -17.63
C ILE A 196 10.20 4.37 -18.58
N VAL A 197 11.32 3.65 -18.73
CA VAL A 197 12.31 3.86 -19.79
C VAL A 197 12.28 2.66 -20.73
N ALA A 198 12.23 2.93 -22.05
CA ALA A 198 12.11 1.90 -23.08
C ALA A 198 13.13 2.08 -24.21
N ASN A 199 13.63 0.96 -24.77
CA ASN A 199 14.48 0.98 -25.95
C ASN A 199 13.67 0.91 -27.26
N ASP A 200 14.35 1.08 -28.40
CA ASP A 200 13.74 1.06 -29.75
C ASP A 200 12.95 -0.23 -30.02
N ALA A 201 13.54 -1.36 -29.66
CA ALA A 201 12.93 -2.66 -29.89
C ALA A 201 11.61 -2.81 -29.10
N ALA A 202 11.55 -2.29 -27.86
CA ALA A 202 10.34 -2.31 -27.05
C ALA A 202 9.26 -1.37 -27.61
N LEU A 203 9.63 -0.14 -27.98
CA LEU A 203 8.69 0.83 -28.57
C LEU A 203 8.12 0.31 -29.89
N ALA A 204 8.95 -0.29 -30.73
CA ALA A 204 8.51 -0.92 -31.99
C ALA A 204 7.57 -2.11 -31.73
N LEU A 205 7.89 -2.96 -30.75
CA LEU A 205 7.06 -4.14 -30.43
C LEU A 205 5.65 -3.75 -29.99
N ILE A 206 5.51 -2.70 -29.15
CA ILE A 206 4.19 -2.24 -28.69
C ILE A 206 3.51 -1.30 -29.70
N GLY A 207 4.18 -0.96 -30.80
CA GLY A 207 3.63 -0.08 -31.85
C GLY A 207 3.39 1.35 -31.37
N LEU A 208 4.28 1.90 -30.52
CA LEU A 208 4.26 3.30 -30.12
C LEU A 208 5.23 4.09 -30.99
N THR A 209 4.78 5.22 -31.52
CA THR A 209 5.56 6.13 -32.36
C THR A 209 5.71 7.49 -31.71
N GLU A 210 6.68 8.29 -32.18
CA GLU A 210 6.86 9.66 -31.71
C GLU A 210 5.61 10.52 -31.94
N ASP A 211 4.91 10.29 -33.05
CA ASP A 211 3.71 11.02 -33.38
C ASP A 211 2.57 10.80 -32.39
N ASP A 212 2.49 9.62 -31.77
CA ASP A 212 1.49 9.30 -30.74
C ASP A 212 1.66 10.15 -29.48
N VAL A 213 2.87 10.65 -29.21
CA VAL A 213 3.24 11.31 -27.95
C VAL A 213 3.83 12.71 -28.11
N ARG A 214 3.91 13.24 -29.34
CA ARG A 214 4.57 14.52 -29.68
C ARG A 214 4.15 15.70 -28.81
N ASP A 215 2.88 15.79 -28.45
CA ASP A 215 2.32 16.88 -27.66
C ASP A 215 2.30 16.61 -26.15
N ASN A 216 2.81 15.45 -25.72
CA ASN A 216 2.83 15.06 -24.33
C ASN A 216 4.13 15.55 -23.65
N ARG A 217 4.01 16.58 -22.83
CA ARG A 217 5.17 17.20 -22.11
C ARG A 217 5.81 16.27 -21.07
N MET A 218 5.16 15.17 -20.73
CA MET A 218 5.66 14.17 -19.77
C MET A 218 6.24 12.95 -20.50
N VAL A 219 6.72 13.18 -21.73
CA VAL A 219 7.46 12.20 -22.55
C VAL A 219 8.71 12.86 -23.09
N ASN A 220 9.87 12.29 -22.81
CA ASN A 220 11.10 12.55 -23.51
C ASN A 220 11.37 11.41 -24.49
N TRP A 221 10.89 11.58 -25.72
CA TRP A 221 11.00 10.55 -26.76
C TRP A 221 12.44 10.17 -27.09
N HIS A 222 13.36 11.14 -27.07
CA HIS A 222 14.78 10.91 -27.33
C HIS A 222 15.41 10.00 -26.27
N GLU A 223 15.09 10.21 -25.00
CA GLU A 223 15.57 9.38 -23.91
C GLU A 223 14.74 8.10 -23.70
N GLY A 224 13.64 7.95 -24.43
CA GLY A 224 12.69 6.84 -24.22
C GLY A 224 12.05 6.87 -22.84
N HIS A 225 11.94 8.05 -22.23
CA HIS A 225 11.49 8.25 -20.86
C HIS A 225 10.06 8.78 -20.84
N PHE A 226 9.20 8.09 -20.11
CA PHE A 226 7.78 8.35 -19.95
C PHE A 226 7.47 8.45 -18.46
N TRP A 227 6.98 9.60 -17.99
CA TRP A 227 6.68 9.80 -16.57
C TRP A 227 5.28 10.36 -16.36
N GLU A 228 4.69 10.12 -15.19
CA GLU A 228 3.33 10.54 -14.80
C GLU A 228 2.31 10.28 -15.92
N LEU A 229 1.65 11.32 -16.42
CA LEU A 229 0.69 11.20 -17.52
C LEU A 229 1.31 10.68 -18.84
N GLY A 230 2.63 10.80 -19.01
CA GLY A 230 3.36 10.24 -20.13
C GLY A 230 3.33 8.71 -20.13
N MET A 231 3.38 8.08 -18.97
CA MET A 231 3.29 6.63 -18.82
C MET A 231 1.94 6.08 -19.33
N PHE A 232 0.86 6.85 -19.20
CA PHE A 232 -0.45 6.45 -19.73
C PHE A 232 -0.53 6.41 -21.28
N ALA A 233 0.48 6.90 -21.99
CA ALA A 233 0.60 6.65 -23.43
C ALA A 233 1.09 5.23 -23.75
N LEU A 234 1.88 4.62 -22.85
CA LEU A 234 2.37 3.24 -22.98
C LEU A 234 1.31 2.21 -22.60
N ILE A 235 0.62 2.42 -21.48
CA ILE A 235 -0.30 1.44 -20.89
C ILE A 235 -1.32 0.88 -21.89
N PRO A 236 -2.02 1.68 -22.71
CA PRO A 236 -2.96 1.17 -23.72
C PRO A 236 -2.31 0.33 -24.82
N LYS A 237 -1.02 0.49 -25.04
CA LYS A 237 -0.24 -0.28 -26.02
C LYS A 237 0.27 -1.61 -25.44
N MET A 238 0.04 -1.86 -24.16
CA MET A 238 0.47 -3.07 -23.44
C MET A 238 -0.74 -3.86 -22.88
N PRO A 239 -1.67 -4.33 -23.72
CA PRO A 239 -2.88 -5.02 -23.26
C PRO A 239 -2.57 -6.32 -22.50
N PHE A 240 -1.40 -6.92 -22.69
CA PHE A 240 -0.93 -8.09 -21.95
C PHE A 240 -0.81 -7.87 -20.43
N LEU A 241 -0.63 -6.62 -19.98
CA LEU A 241 -0.62 -6.27 -18.54
C LEU A 241 -1.95 -6.62 -17.86
N PHE A 242 -3.04 -6.54 -18.62
CA PHE A 242 -4.41 -6.77 -18.17
C PHE A 242 -5.02 -8.03 -18.76
N ASP A 243 -4.18 -8.93 -19.31
CA ASP A 243 -4.67 -10.27 -19.64
C ASP A 243 -5.33 -10.88 -18.41
N PRO A 244 -6.60 -11.33 -18.50
CA PRO A 244 -7.36 -11.72 -17.33
C PRO A 244 -6.75 -12.85 -16.52
N ALA A 245 -6.09 -13.81 -17.18
CA ALA A 245 -5.47 -14.93 -16.50
C ALA A 245 -4.20 -14.47 -15.75
N ARG A 246 -3.38 -13.61 -16.39
CA ARG A 246 -2.19 -13.03 -15.78
C ARG A 246 -2.55 -12.13 -14.60
N PHE A 247 -3.53 -11.25 -14.79
CA PHE A 247 -3.98 -10.35 -13.72
C PHE A 247 -4.58 -11.12 -12.54
N ALA A 248 -5.42 -12.13 -12.81
CA ALA A 248 -5.97 -12.98 -11.75
C ALA A 248 -4.87 -13.74 -10.99
N HIS A 249 -3.82 -14.18 -11.68
CA HIS A 249 -2.66 -14.78 -11.03
C HIS A 249 -1.92 -13.77 -10.15
N GLY A 250 -1.70 -12.56 -10.64
CA GLY A 250 -1.09 -11.48 -9.86
C GLY A 250 -1.94 -11.06 -8.65
N MET A 251 -3.27 -11.10 -8.75
CA MET A 251 -4.16 -10.90 -7.60
C MET A 251 -4.02 -12.00 -6.55
N VAL A 252 -3.74 -13.24 -6.94
CA VAL A 252 -3.40 -14.31 -5.98
C VAL A 252 -2.09 -13.99 -5.26
N ASN A 253 -1.08 -13.49 -5.98
CA ASN A 253 0.15 -13.03 -5.36
C ASN A 253 -0.10 -11.90 -4.34
N PHE A 254 -0.98 -10.95 -4.65
CA PHE A 254 -1.37 -9.91 -3.70
C PHE A 254 -2.01 -10.51 -2.43
N ILE A 255 -2.94 -11.46 -2.56
CA ILE A 255 -3.54 -12.15 -1.41
C ILE A 255 -2.47 -12.85 -0.56
N ASP A 256 -1.51 -13.52 -1.20
CA ASP A 256 -0.40 -14.18 -0.52
C ASP A 256 0.53 -13.17 0.18
N MET A 257 0.79 -12.01 -0.42
CA MET A 257 1.56 -10.93 0.23
C MET A 257 0.84 -10.41 1.48
N VAL A 258 -0.46 -10.13 1.40
CA VAL A 258 -1.30 -9.71 2.53
C VAL A 258 -1.23 -10.75 3.66
N HIS A 259 -1.39 -12.02 3.33
CA HIS A 259 -1.37 -13.12 4.31
C HIS A 259 0.01 -13.30 4.95
N ARG A 260 1.10 -13.29 4.15
CA ARG A 260 2.49 -13.38 4.65
C ARG A 260 2.85 -12.22 5.57
N GLY A 261 2.35 -11.02 5.27
CA GLY A 261 2.49 -9.83 6.11
C GLY A 261 1.69 -9.89 7.43
N GLY A 262 0.84 -10.91 7.61
CA GLY A 262 -0.04 -11.00 8.77
C GLY A 262 -1.19 -9.99 8.75
N VAL A 263 -1.48 -9.41 7.59
CA VAL A 263 -2.51 -8.38 7.41
C VAL A 263 -3.88 -9.04 7.28
N THR A 264 -4.86 -8.58 8.05
CA THR A 264 -6.27 -9.02 7.96
C THR A 264 -7.18 -7.95 7.39
N THR A 265 -6.70 -6.69 7.33
CA THR A 265 -7.42 -5.58 6.71
C THR A 265 -6.45 -4.70 5.96
N ALA A 266 -6.69 -4.51 4.67
CA ALA A 266 -5.92 -3.61 3.81
C ALA A 266 -6.84 -2.56 3.19
N LEU A 267 -6.34 -1.32 3.00
CA LEU A 267 -7.05 -0.27 2.29
C LEU A 267 -6.38 0.00 0.94
N ASP A 268 -7.14 -0.13 -0.13
CA ASP A 268 -6.75 0.40 -1.43
C ASP A 268 -6.97 1.92 -1.44
N MET A 269 -5.92 2.67 -1.68
CA MET A 269 -5.97 4.14 -1.72
C MET A 269 -6.01 4.71 -3.15
N GLY A 270 -6.58 3.95 -4.09
CA GLY A 270 -6.66 4.47 -5.45
C GLY A 270 -7.36 3.57 -6.46
N ILE A 271 -8.67 3.32 -6.32
CA ILE A 271 -9.45 2.65 -7.38
C ILE A 271 -9.41 3.49 -8.66
N GLY A 272 -9.16 2.85 -9.78
CA GLY A 272 -9.21 3.48 -11.10
C GLY A 272 -7.85 3.89 -11.64
N ILE A 273 -6.75 3.55 -10.97
CA ILE A 273 -5.38 3.87 -11.44
C ILE A 273 -5.16 3.48 -12.91
N PHE A 274 -5.78 2.39 -13.36
CA PHE A 274 -5.68 1.94 -14.76
C PHE A 274 -6.86 2.37 -15.65
N GLY A 275 -7.68 3.32 -15.20
CA GLY A 275 -8.74 3.96 -15.99
C GLY A 275 -10.04 3.14 -16.17
N ASN A 276 -10.18 2.01 -15.48
CA ASN A 276 -11.42 1.22 -15.49
C ASN A 276 -11.81 0.74 -14.07
N PRO A 277 -12.28 1.63 -13.20
CA PRO A 277 -12.57 1.31 -11.80
C PRO A 277 -13.62 0.21 -11.63
N THR A 278 -14.61 0.13 -12.50
CA THR A 278 -15.68 -0.90 -12.43
C THR A 278 -15.12 -2.30 -12.71
N ALA A 279 -14.27 -2.45 -13.71
CA ALA A 279 -13.62 -3.74 -14.00
C ALA A 279 -12.64 -4.11 -12.90
N GLU A 280 -11.86 -3.16 -12.42
CA GLU A 280 -10.91 -3.32 -11.32
C GLU A 280 -11.60 -3.81 -10.04
N THR A 281 -12.62 -3.11 -9.57
CA THR A 281 -13.39 -3.49 -8.37
C THR A 281 -14.05 -4.85 -8.51
N THR A 282 -14.58 -5.17 -9.71
CA THR A 282 -15.21 -6.47 -9.98
C THR A 282 -14.20 -7.60 -9.90
N LEU A 283 -13.00 -7.41 -10.46
CA LEU A 283 -11.96 -8.45 -10.47
C LEU A 283 -11.35 -8.65 -9.08
N ILE A 284 -11.08 -7.58 -8.34
CA ILE A 284 -10.62 -7.65 -6.96
C ILE A 284 -11.65 -8.44 -6.12
N ARG A 285 -12.92 -8.07 -6.20
CA ARG A 285 -14.00 -8.74 -5.47
C ARG A 285 -14.10 -10.21 -5.84
N HIS A 286 -14.16 -10.53 -7.12
CA HIS A 286 -14.23 -11.91 -7.59
C HIS A 286 -13.06 -12.75 -7.04
N THR A 287 -11.84 -12.22 -7.10
CA THR A 287 -10.67 -12.98 -6.66
C THR A 287 -10.65 -13.15 -5.14
N MET A 288 -10.89 -12.08 -4.37
CA MET A 288 -10.90 -12.14 -2.91
C MET A 288 -11.96 -13.13 -2.38
N GLU A 289 -13.16 -13.10 -2.94
CA GLU A 289 -14.25 -13.99 -2.52
C GLU A 289 -14.05 -15.45 -2.99
N SER A 290 -13.70 -15.66 -4.27
CA SER A 290 -13.52 -17.02 -4.80
C SER A 290 -12.34 -17.76 -4.18
N ARG A 291 -11.31 -17.02 -3.75
CA ARG A 291 -10.16 -17.58 -3.03
C ARG A 291 -10.38 -17.66 -1.52
N GLN A 292 -11.50 -17.15 -1.02
CA GLN A 292 -11.75 -17.06 0.41
C GLN A 292 -10.55 -16.42 1.14
N ALA A 293 -10.06 -15.30 0.60
CA ALA A 293 -8.89 -14.63 1.13
C ALA A 293 -8.99 -14.43 2.66
N PRO A 294 -7.92 -14.73 3.44
CA PRO A 294 -7.96 -14.59 4.89
C PRO A 294 -7.78 -13.12 5.33
N ALA A 295 -8.36 -12.20 4.58
CA ALA A 295 -8.31 -10.77 4.81
C ALA A 295 -9.47 -10.06 4.08
N ARG A 296 -9.73 -8.82 4.45
CA ARG A 296 -10.62 -7.90 3.72
C ARG A 296 -9.82 -6.76 3.10
N VAL A 297 -10.37 -6.21 2.02
CA VAL A 297 -9.86 -5.00 1.36
C VAL A 297 -10.97 -3.94 1.35
N ILE A 298 -10.63 -2.72 1.75
CA ILE A 298 -11.50 -1.56 1.67
C ILE A 298 -10.96 -0.68 0.53
N LEU A 299 -11.79 -0.43 -0.47
CA LEU A 299 -11.42 0.28 -1.67
C LEU A 299 -11.77 1.77 -1.55
N THR A 300 -10.83 2.65 -1.88
CA THR A 300 -11.02 4.11 -1.80
C THR A 300 -10.98 4.74 -3.19
N PRO A 301 -12.04 5.45 -3.60
CA PRO A 301 -12.06 6.22 -4.85
C PRO A 301 -11.04 7.36 -4.82
N ILE A 302 -10.38 7.61 -5.97
CA ILE A 302 -9.33 8.63 -6.11
C ILE A 302 -9.74 9.74 -7.09
N ILE A 303 -9.46 10.98 -6.72
CA ILE A 303 -9.78 12.18 -7.50
C ILE A 303 -9.22 12.11 -8.94
N SER A 304 -8.02 11.57 -9.12
CA SER A 304 -7.34 11.51 -10.41
C SER A 304 -8.10 10.69 -11.45
N ASP A 305 -8.76 9.59 -11.04
CA ASP A 305 -9.58 8.78 -11.94
C ASP A 305 -10.76 9.57 -12.49
N PHE A 306 -11.50 10.24 -11.62
CA PHE A 306 -12.68 11.01 -12.04
C PHE A 306 -12.31 12.19 -12.93
N ILE A 307 -11.26 12.94 -12.59
CA ILE A 307 -10.79 14.07 -13.40
C ILE A 307 -10.33 13.58 -14.77
N SER A 308 -9.56 12.49 -14.85
CA SER A 308 -9.05 11.95 -16.11
C SER A 308 -10.18 11.48 -17.04
N ARG A 309 -11.25 10.95 -16.47
CA ARG A 309 -12.46 10.55 -17.21
C ARG A 309 -13.44 11.70 -17.49
N GLY A 310 -13.11 12.92 -17.06
CA GLY A 310 -13.95 14.11 -17.27
C GLY A 310 -15.26 14.06 -16.48
N ARG A 311 -15.28 13.43 -15.31
CA ARG A 311 -16.45 13.34 -14.44
C ARG A 311 -16.66 14.63 -13.66
N THR A 312 -17.92 15.02 -13.51
CA THR A 312 -18.31 16.03 -12.51
C THR A 312 -18.32 15.42 -11.11
N ILE A 313 -18.28 16.25 -10.07
CA ILE A 313 -18.36 15.81 -8.67
C ILE A 313 -19.66 15.01 -8.42
N ALA A 314 -20.78 15.46 -8.97
CA ALA A 314 -22.06 14.76 -8.82
C ALA A 314 -22.03 13.36 -9.45
N GLN A 315 -21.47 13.24 -10.66
CA GLN A 315 -21.29 11.94 -11.32
C GLN A 315 -20.33 11.03 -10.54
N ALA A 316 -19.27 11.59 -9.94
CA ALA A 316 -18.36 10.82 -9.12
C ALA A 316 -19.05 10.24 -7.87
N MET A 317 -19.88 11.04 -7.19
CA MET A 317 -20.64 10.57 -6.02
C MET A 317 -21.64 9.47 -6.40
N GLU A 318 -22.34 9.62 -7.53
CA GLU A 318 -23.27 8.61 -8.04
C GLU A 318 -22.55 7.28 -8.38
N GLU A 319 -21.43 7.34 -9.09
CA GLU A 319 -20.62 6.16 -9.41
C GLU A 319 -20.09 5.46 -8.13
N ILE A 320 -19.67 6.22 -7.12
CA ILE A 320 -19.23 5.64 -5.85
C ILE A 320 -20.37 4.92 -5.13
N ASP A 321 -21.57 5.48 -5.14
CA ASP A 321 -22.74 4.83 -4.52
C ASP A 321 -23.13 3.54 -5.28
N GLU A 322 -23.01 3.52 -6.61
CA GLU A 322 -23.18 2.31 -7.42
C GLU A 322 -22.14 1.23 -7.06
N TRP A 323 -20.87 1.61 -6.92
CA TRP A 323 -19.82 0.66 -6.53
C TRP A 323 -20.04 0.11 -5.11
N ARG A 324 -20.52 0.95 -4.19
CA ARG A 324 -20.86 0.57 -2.81
C ARG A 324 -22.02 -0.44 -2.74
N ALA A 325 -22.98 -0.35 -3.65
CA ALA A 325 -24.07 -1.34 -3.73
C ALA A 325 -23.55 -2.76 -4.01
N GLY A 326 -22.34 -2.88 -4.58
CA GLY A 326 -21.66 -4.15 -4.80
C GLY A 326 -20.77 -4.62 -3.64
N ASN A 327 -20.80 -4.01 -2.46
CA ASN A 327 -20.01 -4.46 -1.31
C ASN A 327 -20.25 -5.94 -1.00
N SER A 328 -19.18 -6.65 -0.71
CA SER A 328 -19.19 -8.07 -0.36
C SER A 328 -18.56 -8.29 1.01
N HIS A 329 -18.44 -9.55 1.44
CA HIS A 329 -17.87 -9.89 2.75
C HIS A 329 -16.40 -9.44 2.88
N ARG A 330 -15.60 -9.58 1.80
CA ARG A 330 -14.15 -9.29 1.80
C ARG A 330 -13.77 -8.02 1.08
N VAL A 331 -14.66 -7.42 0.30
CA VAL A 331 -14.34 -6.21 -0.47
C VAL A 331 -15.43 -5.16 -0.26
N LEU A 332 -15.03 -4.06 0.31
CA LEU A 332 -15.91 -2.98 0.76
C LEU A 332 -15.48 -1.66 0.13
N ILE A 333 -16.45 -0.80 -0.13
CA ILE A 333 -16.23 0.62 -0.42
C ILE A 333 -17.04 1.38 0.63
N ASP A 334 -16.42 2.31 1.32
CA ASP A 334 -17.10 3.13 2.32
C ASP A 334 -17.03 4.63 1.99
N ARG A 335 -17.21 5.51 2.98
CA ARG A 335 -17.22 6.97 2.74
C ARG A 335 -15.81 7.55 2.90
N ARG A 336 -14.86 7.11 2.06
CA ARG A 336 -13.52 7.70 1.93
C ARG A 336 -13.30 8.23 0.53
N PHE A 337 -12.44 9.24 0.44
CA PHE A 337 -12.06 9.83 -0.83
C PHE A 337 -10.59 10.26 -0.81
N LYS A 338 -9.82 9.85 -1.83
CA LYS A 338 -8.40 10.16 -1.94
C LYS A 338 -8.17 11.40 -2.78
N LEU A 339 -7.47 12.37 -2.19
CA LEU A 339 -6.93 13.57 -2.84
C LEU A 339 -5.45 13.36 -3.19
N MET A 340 -4.98 14.07 -4.22
CA MET A 340 -3.58 14.09 -4.64
C MET A 340 -3.06 15.52 -4.56
N MET A 341 -2.08 15.78 -3.67
CA MET A 341 -1.48 17.11 -3.53
C MET A 341 -0.26 17.26 -4.42
N ASP A 342 0.80 16.51 -4.16
CA ASP A 342 2.09 16.62 -4.84
C ASP A 342 2.54 15.29 -5.47
N GLY A 343 3.68 15.32 -6.16
CA GLY A 343 4.19 14.19 -6.91
C GLY A 343 4.95 13.17 -6.06
N ALA A 344 5.37 12.09 -6.72
CA ALA A 344 5.99 10.93 -6.09
C ALA A 344 7.33 11.26 -5.43
N ILE A 345 7.50 10.81 -4.17
CA ILE A 345 8.74 11.00 -3.42
C ILE A 345 9.92 10.25 -4.06
N TYR A 346 9.73 9.02 -4.56
CA TYR A 346 10.80 8.27 -5.22
C TYR A 346 11.31 8.93 -6.51
N SER A 347 10.49 9.73 -7.19
CA SER A 347 10.85 10.45 -8.43
C SER A 347 11.44 11.84 -8.17
N GLY A 348 11.58 12.28 -6.93
CA GLY A 348 11.99 13.65 -6.60
C GLY A 348 10.96 14.70 -7.00
N LEU A 349 9.67 14.34 -7.03
CA LEU A 349 8.59 15.23 -7.50
C LEU A 349 7.74 15.80 -6.35
N ALA A 350 8.11 15.56 -5.10
CA ALA A 350 7.44 16.14 -3.93
C ALA A 350 7.61 17.66 -3.87
N GLN A 351 6.62 18.38 -3.35
CA GLN A 351 6.66 19.83 -3.21
C GLN A 351 7.32 20.24 -1.89
N PHE A 352 8.51 20.82 -1.97
CA PHE A 352 9.24 21.32 -0.81
C PHE A 352 9.22 22.85 -0.72
N GLY A 353 9.05 23.36 0.51
CA GLY A 353 9.22 24.76 0.83
C GLY A 353 10.68 25.23 0.71
N PHE A 354 10.89 26.57 0.78
CA PHE A 354 12.26 27.14 0.73
C PHE A 354 13.21 26.39 1.69
N PRO A 355 14.42 26.06 1.24
CA PRO A 355 15.08 26.40 -0.02
C PRO A 355 14.75 25.47 -1.22
N GLY A 356 13.78 24.57 -1.12
CA GLY A 356 13.46 23.62 -2.16
C GLY A 356 14.46 22.47 -2.26
N TYR A 357 14.60 21.88 -3.43
CA TYR A 357 15.65 20.91 -3.73
C TYR A 357 16.99 21.62 -3.89
N ILE A 358 18.09 21.03 -3.38
CA ILE A 358 19.42 21.67 -3.40
C ILE A 358 20.07 21.72 -4.78
N ASP A 359 19.64 20.87 -5.70
CA ASP A 359 20.05 20.87 -7.12
C ASP A 359 19.19 21.81 -7.99
N GLY A 360 18.18 22.45 -7.39
CA GLY A 360 17.34 23.46 -8.03
C GLY A 360 16.19 22.93 -8.88
N HIS A 361 15.98 21.62 -8.95
CA HIS A 361 14.75 21.11 -9.60
C HIS A 361 13.52 21.38 -8.73
N GLU A 362 12.34 21.32 -9.33
CA GLU A 362 11.07 21.61 -8.66
C GLU A 362 10.19 20.36 -8.63
N GLY A 363 9.43 20.21 -7.55
CA GLY A 363 8.35 19.22 -7.47
C GLY A 363 7.14 19.62 -8.32
N VAL A 364 6.13 18.75 -8.35
CA VAL A 364 4.91 18.98 -9.12
C VAL A 364 3.68 18.97 -8.21
N TRP A 365 2.71 19.82 -8.53
CA TRP A 365 1.34 19.73 -8.01
C TRP A 365 0.55 18.80 -8.93
N MET A 366 -0.11 17.80 -8.36
CA MET A 366 -0.87 16.81 -9.16
C MET A 366 -2.10 17.42 -9.81
N ASN A 367 -2.72 18.40 -9.15
CA ASN A 367 -3.82 19.20 -9.67
C ASN A 367 -3.65 20.66 -9.25
N PRO A 368 -4.27 21.63 -9.95
CA PRO A 368 -4.43 22.98 -9.43
C PRO A 368 -5.12 22.95 -8.05
N LEU A 369 -4.56 23.65 -7.06
CA LEU A 369 -5.07 23.63 -5.69
C LEU A 369 -6.54 24.07 -5.60
N SER A 370 -7.01 24.94 -6.52
CA SER A 370 -8.41 25.34 -6.61
C SER A 370 -9.34 24.16 -6.93
N ILE A 371 -8.95 23.31 -7.86
CA ILE A 371 -9.69 22.08 -8.22
C ILE A 371 -9.70 21.10 -7.04
N THR A 372 -8.54 20.87 -6.42
CA THR A 372 -8.46 20.01 -5.23
C THR A 372 -9.36 20.54 -4.11
N THR A 373 -9.39 21.86 -3.88
CA THR A 373 -10.24 22.48 -2.86
C THR A 373 -11.73 22.30 -3.16
N GLU A 374 -12.16 22.50 -4.39
CA GLU A 374 -13.54 22.31 -4.81
C GLU A 374 -14.01 20.86 -4.56
N TRP A 375 -13.25 19.87 -5.00
CA TRP A 375 -13.55 18.47 -4.79
C TRP A 375 -13.52 18.11 -3.30
N ALA A 376 -12.51 18.56 -2.57
CA ALA A 376 -12.39 18.31 -1.14
C ALA A 376 -13.60 18.86 -0.37
N GLN A 377 -14.05 20.10 -0.67
CA GLN A 377 -15.22 20.70 -0.01
C GLN A 377 -16.47 19.88 -0.27
N ALA A 378 -16.72 19.47 -1.51
CA ALA A 378 -17.93 18.72 -1.85
C ALA A 378 -17.97 17.35 -1.16
N PHE A 379 -16.86 16.59 -1.15
CA PHE A 379 -16.80 15.31 -0.46
C PHE A 379 -16.82 15.47 1.07
N TRP A 380 -16.21 16.54 1.59
CA TRP A 380 -16.29 16.88 3.00
C TRP A 380 -17.72 17.16 3.44
N ASP A 381 -18.47 17.97 2.68
CA ASP A 381 -19.88 18.30 2.96
C ASP A 381 -20.79 17.06 2.88
N ALA A 382 -20.44 16.10 2.02
CA ALA A 382 -21.12 14.81 1.91
C ALA A 382 -20.72 13.81 3.03
N GLY A 383 -19.88 14.23 3.99
CA GLY A 383 -19.48 13.42 5.15
C GLY A 383 -18.39 12.38 4.89
N TYR A 384 -17.66 12.48 3.78
CA TYR A 384 -16.54 11.60 3.51
C TYR A 384 -15.34 11.90 4.40
N GLN A 385 -14.59 10.89 4.79
CA GLN A 385 -13.24 11.04 5.29
C GLN A 385 -12.30 11.30 4.10
N LEU A 386 -11.47 12.34 4.21
CA LEU A 386 -10.51 12.69 3.17
C LEU A 386 -9.13 12.14 3.52
N HIS A 387 -8.51 11.49 2.55
CA HIS A 387 -7.12 11.05 2.58
C HIS A 387 -6.35 11.81 1.51
N ALA A 388 -5.21 12.42 1.84
CA ALA A 388 -4.48 13.27 0.91
C ALA A 388 -3.04 12.81 0.75
N HIS A 389 -2.67 12.39 -0.47
CA HIS A 389 -1.27 12.16 -0.84
C HIS A 389 -0.47 13.44 -0.61
N THR A 390 0.51 13.39 0.28
CA THR A 390 1.26 14.57 0.74
C THR A 390 2.66 14.16 1.17
N ASN A 391 3.65 14.48 0.37
CA ASN A 391 5.04 14.10 0.60
C ASN A 391 5.89 15.22 1.19
N GLY A 392 5.87 16.41 0.59
CA GLY A 392 6.72 17.52 0.99
C GLY A 392 6.05 18.50 1.96
N ASP A 393 6.85 19.33 2.60
CA ASP A 393 6.37 20.32 3.56
C ASP A 393 5.56 21.46 2.91
N ALA A 394 5.80 21.78 1.64
CA ALA A 394 4.95 22.74 0.93
C ALA A 394 3.57 22.17 0.66
N SER A 395 3.46 20.90 0.29
CA SER A 395 2.16 20.25 0.13
C SER A 395 1.46 20.03 1.46
N ALA A 396 2.20 19.75 2.54
CA ALA A 396 1.65 19.68 3.90
C ALA A 396 1.08 21.05 4.35
N ALA A 397 1.78 22.16 4.04
CA ALA A 397 1.28 23.51 4.30
C ALA A 397 -0.04 23.77 3.54
N ALA A 398 -0.10 23.42 2.25
CA ALA A 398 -1.30 23.57 1.44
C ALA A 398 -2.48 22.73 1.98
N LEU A 399 -2.21 21.50 2.42
CA LEU A 399 -3.23 20.62 3.03
C LEU A 399 -3.73 21.18 4.37
N ILE A 400 -2.87 21.75 5.19
CA ILE A 400 -3.23 22.41 6.45
C ILE A 400 -4.16 23.62 6.17
N GLU A 401 -3.86 24.44 5.17
CA GLU A 401 -4.73 25.56 4.79
C GLU A 401 -6.05 25.09 4.19
N LEU A 402 -6.05 24.02 3.41
CA LEU A 402 -7.26 23.35 2.94
C LEU A 402 -8.12 22.90 4.12
N LEU A 403 -7.54 22.21 5.11
CA LEU A 403 -8.28 21.74 6.29
C LEU A 403 -8.86 22.90 7.11
N LYS A 404 -8.12 24.00 7.28
CA LYS A 404 -8.65 25.23 7.92
C LYS A 404 -9.87 25.79 7.16
N THR A 405 -9.80 25.76 5.84
CA THR A 405 -10.89 26.22 4.96
C THR A 405 -12.13 25.32 5.11
N LEU A 406 -11.95 24.00 5.05
CA LEU A 406 -13.03 23.02 5.22
C LEU A 406 -13.70 23.17 6.59
N GLN A 407 -12.91 23.28 7.66
CA GLN A 407 -13.41 23.49 9.02
C GLN A 407 -14.11 24.83 9.21
N LYS A 408 -13.67 25.88 8.53
CA LYS A 408 -14.34 27.18 8.55
C LYS A 408 -15.71 27.13 7.86
N ASN A 409 -15.79 26.43 6.73
CA ASN A 409 -17.02 26.37 5.93
C ASN A 409 -18.04 25.39 6.53
N THR A 410 -17.59 24.19 6.90
CA THR A 410 -18.43 23.12 7.44
C THR A 410 -17.68 22.43 8.59
N PRO A 411 -17.82 22.90 9.85
CA PRO A 411 -17.11 22.33 11.00
C PRO A 411 -17.44 20.86 11.25
N ARG A 412 -16.43 20.03 11.41
CA ARG A 412 -16.55 18.61 11.76
C ARG A 412 -15.55 18.26 12.88
N ALA A 413 -16.07 17.85 14.04
CA ALA A 413 -15.24 17.56 15.22
C ALA A 413 -14.38 16.31 15.04
N ASP A 414 -14.92 15.24 14.47
CA ASP A 414 -14.25 13.97 14.21
C ASP A 414 -14.15 13.69 12.71
N HIS A 415 -13.33 14.47 12.02
CA HIS A 415 -13.20 14.40 10.57
C HIS A 415 -12.09 13.44 10.11
N ARG A 416 -11.05 13.26 10.94
CA ARG A 416 -9.89 12.39 10.68
C ARG A 416 -9.30 12.55 9.27
N LEU A 417 -9.23 13.80 8.76
CA LEU A 417 -8.51 14.03 7.50
C LEU A 417 -7.11 13.47 7.66
N ALA A 418 -6.73 12.54 6.76
CA ALA A 418 -5.48 11.82 6.83
C ALA A 418 -4.45 12.41 5.86
N LEU A 419 -3.29 12.76 6.39
CA LEU A 419 -2.11 13.05 5.60
C LEU A 419 -1.42 11.74 5.30
N GLU A 420 -1.41 11.34 4.03
CA GLU A 420 -0.80 10.11 3.54
C GLU A 420 0.67 10.32 3.19
N HIS A 421 1.48 9.26 3.36
CA HIS A 421 2.92 9.18 3.08
C HIS A 421 3.81 9.89 4.09
N PHE A 422 3.56 11.17 4.38
CA PHE A 422 4.27 11.91 5.43
C PHE A 422 5.81 11.91 5.25
N ALA A 423 6.30 12.07 3.99
CA ALA A 423 7.71 11.91 3.74
C ALA A 423 8.57 13.01 4.39
N TYR A 424 8.12 14.26 4.36
CA TYR A 424 8.78 15.34 5.08
C TYR A 424 7.78 16.42 5.53
N THR A 425 7.84 16.77 6.81
CA THR A 425 7.11 17.88 7.41
C THR A 425 8.00 18.62 8.40
N THR A 426 7.63 19.85 8.76
CA THR A 426 8.27 20.58 9.84
C THR A 426 7.61 20.29 11.19
N GLU A 427 8.32 20.52 12.28
CA GLU A 427 7.79 20.36 13.64
C GLU A 427 6.57 21.27 13.89
N ASP A 428 6.56 22.48 13.31
CA ASP A 428 5.43 23.41 13.41
C ASP A 428 4.19 22.87 12.69
N GLN A 429 4.36 22.29 11.49
CA GLN A 429 3.27 21.64 10.79
C GLN A 429 2.68 20.48 11.59
N ASN A 430 3.53 19.68 12.26
CA ASN A 430 3.07 18.58 13.12
C ASN A 430 2.22 19.10 14.30
N ARG A 431 2.58 20.26 14.89
CA ARG A 431 1.74 20.94 15.91
C ARG A 431 0.42 21.43 15.34
N GLN A 432 0.43 21.96 14.11
CA GLN A 432 -0.80 22.39 13.44
C GLN A 432 -1.71 21.21 13.12
N LEU A 433 -1.18 20.08 12.64
CA LEU A 433 -1.94 18.84 12.43
C LEU A 433 -2.64 18.39 13.72
N LYS A 434 -1.91 18.39 14.85
CA LYS A 434 -2.50 18.08 16.16
C LYS A 434 -3.64 19.02 16.53
N THR A 435 -3.42 20.33 16.38
CA THR A 435 -4.41 21.35 16.73
C THR A 435 -5.68 21.23 15.89
N LEU A 436 -5.55 20.88 14.64
CA LEU A 436 -6.64 20.73 13.69
C LEU A 436 -7.34 19.37 13.77
N GLY A 437 -6.85 18.40 14.56
CA GLY A 437 -7.43 17.06 14.65
C GLY A 437 -7.19 16.19 13.43
N ALA A 438 -6.16 16.49 12.64
CA ALA A 438 -5.74 15.66 11.52
C ALA A 438 -5.05 14.39 12.02
N VAL A 439 -5.03 13.35 11.18
CA VAL A 439 -4.35 12.09 11.42
C VAL A 439 -3.27 11.87 10.35
N VAL A 440 -2.35 10.94 10.61
CA VAL A 440 -1.26 10.65 9.67
C VAL A 440 -1.27 9.15 9.34
N SER A 441 -1.18 8.85 8.06
CA SER A 441 -0.87 7.51 7.55
C SER A 441 0.51 7.60 6.90
N ALA A 442 1.53 7.10 7.57
CA ALA A 442 2.93 7.31 7.19
C ALA A 442 3.55 6.07 6.56
N ASN A 443 4.51 6.28 5.65
CA ASN A 443 5.37 5.22 5.15
C ASN A 443 6.77 5.29 5.79
N PRO A 444 7.05 4.53 6.86
CA PRO A 444 8.37 4.53 7.51
C PRO A 444 9.49 4.04 6.59
N TYR A 445 9.16 3.29 5.55
CA TYR A 445 10.14 2.76 4.61
C TYR A 445 10.82 3.84 3.77
N TYR A 446 10.19 5.02 3.60
CA TYR A 446 10.83 6.16 2.92
C TYR A 446 12.09 6.61 3.64
N HIS A 447 12.09 6.62 4.98
CA HIS A 447 13.32 6.89 5.72
C HIS A 447 14.38 5.81 5.45
N PHE A 448 14.00 4.53 5.51
CA PHE A 448 14.92 3.42 5.29
C PHE A 448 15.60 3.50 3.93
N ILE A 449 14.83 3.72 2.87
CA ILE A 449 15.33 3.60 1.48
C ILE A 449 15.84 4.93 0.91
N LEU A 450 15.29 6.09 1.29
CA LEU A 450 15.55 7.37 0.63
C LEU A 450 16.39 8.35 1.45
N SER A 451 16.45 8.22 2.80
CA SER A 451 17.02 9.26 3.66
C SER A 451 18.46 9.62 3.29
N ASP A 452 19.32 8.63 3.05
CA ASP A 452 20.72 8.89 2.66
C ASP A 452 20.80 9.71 1.38
N MET A 453 20.05 9.31 0.35
CA MET A 453 20.08 9.98 -0.95
C MET A 453 19.46 11.38 -0.92
N TYR A 454 18.35 11.53 -0.20
CA TYR A 454 17.74 12.83 0.01
C TYR A 454 18.68 13.77 0.77
N SER A 455 19.43 13.24 1.75
CA SER A 455 20.42 14.01 2.50
C SER A 455 21.60 14.46 1.63
N GLU A 456 22.06 13.61 0.72
CA GLU A 456 23.24 13.87 -0.10
C GLU A 456 22.93 14.70 -1.35
N GLN A 457 21.79 14.44 -2.02
CA GLN A 457 21.56 14.92 -3.38
C GLN A 457 20.39 15.90 -3.50
N TRP A 458 19.36 15.82 -2.63
CA TRP A 458 18.13 16.54 -2.88
C TRP A 458 17.71 17.54 -1.80
N LEU A 459 17.85 17.20 -0.51
CA LEU A 459 17.39 18.09 0.58
C LEU A 459 18.51 18.64 1.46
N GLY A 460 19.72 18.06 1.39
CA GLY A 460 20.76 18.28 2.37
C GLY A 460 20.52 17.51 3.68
N ALA A 461 21.58 17.31 4.46
CA ALA A 461 21.56 16.44 5.64
C ALA A 461 20.53 16.87 6.69
N ASP A 462 20.36 18.18 6.91
CA ASP A 462 19.45 18.72 7.93
C ASP A 462 17.99 18.32 7.70
N ARG A 463 17.56 18.24 6.44
CA ARG A 463 16.19 17.86 6.08
C ARG A 463 16.07 16.38 5.75
N GLY A 464 16.98 15.82 4.96
CA GLY A 464 16.93 14.44 4.52
C GLY A 464 17.01 13.45 5.68
N ASN A 465 17.85 13.73 6.70
CA ASN A 465 17.92 12.92 7.92
C ASN A 465 16.65 12.97 8.78
N GLN A 466 15.80 13.96 8.58
CA GLN A 466 14.55 14.17 9.30
C GLN A 466 13.31 13.65 8.56
N MET A 467 13.49 12.94 7.44
CA MET A 467 12.35 12.35 6.75
C MET A 467 11.52 11.47 7.69
N VAL A 468 10.19 11.51 7.51
CA VAL A 468 9.22 10.73 8.27
C VAL A 468 9.36 10.94 9.80
N ARG A 469 8.96 12.13 10.27
CA ARG A 469 9.13 12.59 11.67
C ARG A 469 8.14 11.95 12.65
N LEU A 470 8.19 10.64 12.79
CA LEU A 470 7.25 9.87 13.62
C LEU A 470 7.42 10.12 15.13
N GLY A 471 8.66 10.30 15.60
CA GLY A 471 8.91 10.64 17.01
C GLY A 471 8.29 11.98 17.39
N SER A 472 8.26 12.95 16.49
CA SER A 472 7.52 14.20 16.65
C SER A 472 6.02 13.95 16.84
N LEU A 473 5.41 13.10 16.01
CA LEU A 473 3.98 12.76 16.12
C LEU A 473 3.68 12.05 17.44
N GLU A 474 4.52 11.09 17.87
CA GLU A 474 4.36 10.40 19.14
C GLU A 474 4.41 11.38 20.33
N ARG A 475 5.43 12.26 20.38
CA ARG A 475 5.56 13.28 21.44
C ARG A 475 4.40 14.25 21.49
N LEU A 476 3.87 14.64 20.34
CA LEU A 476 2.72 15.56 20.23
C LEU A 476 1.38 14.86 20.46
N GLY A 477 1.35 13.53 20.43
CA GLY A 477 0.13 12.73 20.50
C GLY A 477 -0.76 12.93 19.26
N VAL A 478 -0.16 13.13 18.08
CA VAL A 478 -0.88 13.06 16.79
C VAL A 478 -1.12 11.59 16.47
N PRO A 479 -2.36 11.15 16.23
CA PRO A 479 -2.61 9.78 15.86
C PRO A 479 -1.97 9.45 14.51
N PHE A 480 -1.26 8.32 14.44
CA PHE A 480 -0.64 7.87 13.21
C PHE A 480 -0.75 6.36 13.02
N ALA A 481 -0.75 5.94 11.77
CA ALA A 481 -0.66 4.57 11.31
C ALA A 481 0.53 4.38 10.37
N PHE A 482 0.98 3.13 10.19
CA PHE A 482 1.98 2.78 9.18
C PHE A 482 1.32 2.08 8.01
N HIS A 483 1.78 2.42 6.80
CA HIS A 483 1.37 1.76 5.58
C HIS A 483 2.58 1.37 4.72
N SER A 484 2.39 0.38 3.87
CA SER A 484 3.40 -0.04 2.91
C SER A 484 3.35 0.75 1.59
N ASP A 485 2.17 1.21 1.20
CA ASP A 485 1.96 1.72 -0.16
C ASP A 485 2.38 0.67 -1.21
N SER A 486 2.11 -0.62 -0.89
CA SER A 486 2.61 -1.74 -1.69
C SER A 486 2.22 -1.60 -3.16
N PRO A 487 3.23 -1.63 -4.07
CA PRO A 487 4.58 -2.18 -3.93
C PRO A 487 5.68 -1.13 -3.66
N MET A 488 5.37 0.06 -3.13
CA MET A 488 6.41 1.06 -2.81
C MET A 488 7.26 0.66 -1.60
N ALA A 489 6.71 -0.12 -0.67
CA ALA A 489 7.43 -0.88 0.34
C ALA A 489 6.89 -2.31 0.38
N PRO A 490 7.63 -3.27 0.96
CA PRO A 490 7.09 -4.60 1.23
C PRO A 490 5.82 -4.52 2.07
N LEU A 491 4.81 -5.34 1.73
CA LEU A 491 3.56 -5.45 2.48
C LEU A 491 3.81 -6.26 3.77
N GLU A 492 4.66 -5.71 4.63
CA GLU A 492 5.19 -6.34 5.84
C GLU A 492 5.15 -5.35 7.01
N PRO A 493 4.06 -5.27 7.77
CA PRO A 493 3.93 -4.32 8.90
C PRO A 493 5.07 -4.41 9.92
N LEU A 494 5.65 -5.59 10.16
CA LEU A 494 6.82 -5.73 11.05
C LEU A 494 8.10 -5.09 10.48
N THR A 495 8.25 -5.06 9.16
CA THR A 495 9.35 -4.34 8.48
C THR A 495 9.17 -2.83 8.61
N LEU A 496 7.95 -2.32 8.45
CA LEU A 496 7.61 -0.91 8.67
C LEU A 496 7.85 -0.50 10.14
N LEU A 497 7.39 -1.34 11.08
CA LEU A 497 7.64 -1.16 12.52
C LEU A 497 9.15 -1.11 12.81
N SER A 498 9.92 -2.04 12.25
CA SER A 498 11.37 -2.08 12.42
C SER A 498 12.05 -0.82 11.88
N ALA A 499 11.64 -0.31 10.72
CA ALA A 499 12.15 0.93 10.14
C ALA A 499 11.89 2.14 11.06
N ALA A 500 10.68 2.26 11.59
CA ALA A 500 10.27 3.36 12.48
C ALA A 500 11.00 3.35 13.83
N VAL A 501 11.18 2.16 14.43
CA VAL A 501 11.79 2.00 15.75
C VAL A 501 13.32 2.14 15.70
N ASN A 502 13.96 1.61 14.65
CA ASN A 502 15.43 1.59 14.57
C ASN A 502 16.01 2.80 13.86
N ARG A 503 15.34 3.35 12.85
CA ARG A 503 15.81 4.44 11.98
C ARG A 503 17.21 4.19 11.40
N ILE A 504 17.43 2.97 10.95
CA ILE A 504 18.64 2.59 10.22
C ILE A 504 18.32 2.58 8.72
N THR A 505 19.09 3.32 7.94
CA THR A 505 18.93 3.40 6.48
C THR A 505 19.40 2.12 5.79
N ILE A 506 19.13 2.00 4.50
CA ILE A 506 19.58 0.87 3.65
C ILE A 506 21.12 0.72 3.62
N ASN A 507 21.85 1.82 3.86
CA ASN A 507 23.31 1.82 3.93
C ASN A 507 23.84 1.59 5.36
N GLY A 508 22.95 1.38 6.35
CA GLY A 508 23.31 1.12 7.74
C GLY A 508 23.51 2.38 8.58
N ASN A 509 23.19 3.56 8.09
CA ASN A 509 23.32 4.82 8.81
C ASN A 509 22.16 5.02 9.79
N LEU A 510 22.46 5.43 11.01
CA LEU A 510 21.47 5.93 11.96
C LEU A 510 21.24 7.41 11.69
N THR A 511 20.03 7.80 11.31
CA THR A 511 19.69 9.21 11.04
C THR A 511 18.38 9.62 11.72
N GLY A 512 18.30 10.88 12.16
CA GLY A 512 17.11 11.40 12.83
C GLY A 512 16.71 10.63 14.09
N ASP A 513 17.65 10.38 15.00
CA ASP A 513 17.47 9.55 16.21
C ASP A 513 16.26 9.97 17.08
N LEU A 514 15.98 11.28 17.16
CA LEU A 514 14.83 11.81 17.89
C LEU A 514 13.48 11.48 17.26
N GLU A 515 13.48 10.99 16.03
CA GLU A 515 12.28 10.61 15.29
C GLU A 515 11.98 9.10 15.34
N ARG A 516 12.70 8.37 16.20
CA ARG A 516 12.31 7.00 16.57
C ARG A 516 10.99 7.00 17.31
N VAL A 517 10.22 5.93 17.11
CA VAL A 517 9.04 5.66 17.93
C VAL A 517 9.29 4.51 18.89
N SER A 518 8.51 4.45 19.96
CA SER A 518 8.47 3.29 20.85
C SER A 518 7.92 2.06 20.12
N VAL A 519 8.28 0.85 20.58
CA VAL A 519 7.71 -0.40 20.05
C VAL A 519 6.19 -0.42 20.25
N ASP A 520 5.69 0.12 21.38
CA ASP A 520 4.26 0.21 21.66
C ASP A 520 3.53 1.10 20.65
N ALA A 521 4.04 2.32 20.42
CA ALA A 521 3.46 3.24 19.43
C ALA A 521 3.46 2.63 18.02
N GLY A 522 4.55 1.95 17.65
CA GLY A 522 4.64 1.30 16.35
C GLY A 522 3.70 0.08 16.21
N LEU A 523 3.52 -0.72 17.26
CA LEU A 523 2.53 -1.81 17.25
C LEU A 523 1.09 -1.27 17.17
N ARG A 524 0.80 -0.17 17.86
CA ARG A 524 -0.49 0.54 17.70
C ARG A 524 -0.66 1.07 16.29
N ALA A 525 0.39 1.56 15.65
CA ALA A 525 0.34 2.12 14.31
C ALA A 525 0.01 1.08 13.22
N ILE A 526 0.19 -0.22 13.50
CA ILE A 526 -0.21 -1.33 12.61
C ILE A 526 -1.44 -2.09 13.12
N THR A 527 -2.08 -1.64 14.21
CA THR A 527 -3.26 -2.27 14.82
C THR A 527 -4.30 -1.22 15.24
N SER A 528 -4.36 -0.85 16.53
CA SER A 528 -5.40 0.00 17.11
C SER A 528 -5.43 1.42 16.54
N ASN A 529 -4.27 2.06 16.35
CA ASN A 529 -4.22 3.37 15.73
C ASN A 529 -4.56 3.30 14.24
N ALA A 530 -4.11 2.24 13.53
CA ALA A 530 -4.49 2.06 12.14
C ALA A 530 -6.01 1.91 12.01
N ALA A 531 -6.65 1.12 12.88
CA ALA A 531 -8.10 1.02 12.93
C ALA A 531 -8.77 2.38 13.17
N TRP A 532 -8.23 3.18 14.09
CA TRP A 532 -8.77 4.50 14.42
C TRP A 532 -8.57 5.50 13.26
N VAL A 533 -7.40 5.50 12.62
CA VAL A 533 -7.12 6.36 11.45
C VAL A 533 -8.10 6.10 10.31
N ILE A 534 -8.52 4.84 10.13
CA ILE A 534 -9.47 4.46 9.09
C ILE A 534 -10.93 4.42 9.59
N GLY A 535 -11.23 4.85 10.82
CA GLY A 535 -12.60 4.88 11.37
C GLY A 535 -13.25 3.50 11.55
N TRP A 536 -12.46 2.47 11.83
CA TRP A 536 -12.91 1.09 12.03
C TRP A 536 -12.58 0.55 13.44
N GLU A 537 -12.24 1.43 14.38
CA GLU A 537 -11.83 1.07 15.75
C GLU A 537 -12.91 0.34 16.55
N ASP A 538 -14.18 0.47 16.20
CA ASP A 538 -15.26 -0.28 16.85
C ASP A 538 -15.35 -1.74 16.35
N GLU A 539 -14.81 -2.03 15.16
CA GLU A 539 -14.86 -3.34 14.54
C GLU A 539 -13.57 -4.14 14.68
N ILE A 540 -12.40 -3.49 14.60
CA ILE A 540 -11.07 -4.14 14.54
C ILE A 540 -10.02 -3.39 15.34
N GLY A 541 -8.76 -3.82 15.25
CA GLY A 541 -7.57 -3.10 15.76
C GLY A 541 -7.23 -3.37 17.22
N SER A 542 -8.12 -4.02 17.99
CA SER A 542 -7.83 -4.50 19.34
C SER A 542 -8.63 -5.75 19.65
N ILE A 543 -8.17 -6.54 20.63
CA ILE A 543 -8.83 -7.78 21.05
C ILE A 543 -9.75 -7.47 22.23
N ARG A 544 -11.01 -7.18 21.92
CA ARG A 544 -12.08 -6.81 22.87
C ARG A 544 -13.39 -7.44 22.45
N ALA A 545 -14.20 -7.84 23.42
CA ALA A 545 -15.55 -8.38 23.15
C ALA A 545 -16.38 -7.42 22.27
N GLY A 546 -17.08 -7.99 21.30
CA GLY A 546 -17.87 -7.32 20.28
C GLY A 546 -17.16 -7.06 18.96
N LYS A 547 -15.81 -6.98 18.95
CA LYS A 547 -15.04 -6.79 17.72
C LYS A 547 -14.90 -8.08 16.91
N LYS A 548 -14.54 -7.93 15.64
CA LYS A 548 -14.21 -9.04 14.75
C LYS A 548 -13.03 -9.84 15.30
N ALA A 549 -13.09 -11.15 15.18
CA ALA A 549 -12.03 -12.04 15.63
C ALA A 549 -10.92 -12.14 14.57
N ASP A 550 -10.26 -11.02 14.33
CA ASP A 550 -9.12 -10.88 13.41
C ASP A 550 -7.84 -10.84 14.23
N PHE A 551 -6.95 -11.80 14.01
CA PHE A 551 -5.70 -11.90 14.74
C PHE A 551 -4.52 -12.14 13.81
N THR A 552 -3.36 -11.59 14.18
CA THR A 552 -2.05 -12.00 13.65
C THR A 552 -1.35 -12.84 14.70
N VAL A 553 -0.84 -14.00 14.28
CA VAL A 553 -0.20 -14.97 15.18
C VAL A 553 1.30 -14.99 14.92
N LEU A 554 2.10 -14.65 15.94
CA LEU A 554 3.55 -14.53 15.89
C LEU A 554 4.23 -15.65 16.67
N GLU A 555 5.43 -16.05 16.21
CA GLU A 555 6.29 -17.01 16.91
C GLU A 555 7.02 -16.39 18.12
N SER A 556 7.18 -15.06 18.16
CA SER A 556 7.91 -14.34 19.22
C SER A 556 7.20 -13.05 19.63
N ASP A 557 7.34 -12.68 20.89
CA ASP A 557 6.81 -11.44 21.46
C ASP A 557 7.62 -10.23 20.99
N PRO A 558 7.01 -9.27 20.24
CA PRO A 558 7.71 -8.11 19.72
C PRO A 558 8.24 -7.17 20.82
N TYR A 559 7.70 -7.22 22.04
CA TYR A 559 8.23 -6.48 23.20
C TYR A 559 9.44 -7.15 23.84
N LYS A 560 9.74 -8.42 23.51
CA LYS A 560 10.83 -9.21 24.13
C LYS A 560 12.04 -9.37 23.24
N VAL A 561 11.90 -9.19 21.93
CA VAL A 561 13.04 -9.22 21.01
C VAL A 561 13.78 -7.88 21.00
N LYS A 562 15.05 -7.87 20.56
CA LYS A 562 15.75 -6.61 20.30
C LYS A 562 15.05 -5.86 19.14
N PRO A 563 14.96 -4.52 19.18
CA PRO A 563 14.33 -3.75 18.11
C PRO A 563 14.83 -4.10 16.71
N SER A 564 16.12 -4.37 16.54
CA SER A 564 16.71 -4.79 15.26
C SER A 564 16.26 -6.17 14.77
N GLN A 565 15.63 -6.98 15.60
CA GLN A 565 15.13 -8.31 15.27
C GLN A 565 13.61 -8.34 15.01
N ILE A 566 12.90 -7.21 15.16
CA ILE A 566 11.44 -7.14 14.99
C ILE A 566 11.02 -7.63 13.60
N LYS A 567 11.68 -7.18 12.52
CA LYS A 567 11.38 -7.59 11.15
C LYS A 567 11.61 -9.08 10.89
N ALA A 568 12.39 -9.75 11.73
CA ALA A 568 12.70 -11.18 11.59
C ALA A 568 11.75 -12.08 12.40
N ILE A 569 10.78 -11.51 13.13
CA ILE A 569 9.77 -12.28 13.84
C ILE A 569 8.95 -13.05 12.81
N LYS A 570 8.89 -14.36 12.97
CA LYS A 570 8.11 -15.23 12.10
C LYS A 570 6.62 -15.09 12.38
N ILE A 571 5.83 -15.02 11.32
CA ILE A 571 4.38 -15.03 11.36
C ILE A 571 3.93 -16.48 11.14
N TRP A 572 3.15 -17.03 12.07
CA TRP A 572 2.54 -18.33 11.92
C TRP A 572 1.43 -18.31 10.87
N GLY A 573 0.71 -17.22 10.79
CA GLY A 573 -0.43 -16.96 9.93
C GLY A 573 -1.39 -15.97 10.59
N THR A 574 -2.63 -15.96 10.11
CA THR A 574 -3.69 -15.09 10.61
C THR A 574 -4.89 -15.91 11.12
N VAL A 575 -5.75 -15.24 11.86
CA VAL A 575 -7.14 -15.66 12.10
C VAL A 575 -8.02 -14.57 11.53
N PHE A 576 -8.87 -14.91 10.59
CA PHE A 576 -9.77 -13.97 9.94
C PHE A 576 -11.21 -14.31 10.30
N GLU A 577 -11.88 -13.39 11.00
CA GLU A 577 -13.23 -13.60 11.54
C GLU A 577 -13.37 -14.95 12.24
N GLY A 578 -12.43 -15.27 13.10
CA GLY A 578 -12.39 -16.48 13.91
C GLY A 578 -11.82 -17.72 13.22
N VAL A 579 -11.60 -17.71 11.92
CA VAL A 579 -11.08 -18.85 11.15
C VAL A 579 -9.55 -18.78 11.01
N PRO A 580 -8.81 -19.75 11.56
CA PRO A 580 -7.36 -19.80 11.42
C PRO A 580 -6.89 -20.08 9.98
N ALA A 581 -5.94 -19.30 9.52
CA ALA A 581 -5.28 -19.45 8.23
C ALA A 581 -3.76 -19.53 8.44
N PRO A 582 -3.17 -20.73 8.56
CA PRO A 582 -1.73 -20.90 8.73
C PRO A 582 -1.00 -20.59 7.42
N LEU A 583 0.18 -19.95 7.52
CA LEU A 583 1.07 -19.86 6.37
C LEU A 583 1.60 -21.25 5.98
N PRO A 584 1.86 -21.51 4.68
CA PRO A 584 2.55 -22.71 4.24
C PRO A 584 3.90 -22.87 4.94
N ALA A 585 4.32 -24.12 5.23
CA ALA A 585 5.57 -24.40 5.94
C ALA A 585 6.81 -23.75 5.27
N ALA A 586 6.79 -23.63 3.95
CA ALA A 586 7.87 -22.98 3.19
C ALA A 586 7.88 -21.43 3.33
N ALA A 587 6.81 -20.83 3.80
CA ALA A 587 6.67 -19.37 3.97
C ALA A 587 6.78 -18.91 5.44
N ARG A 588 6.95 -19.86 6.40
CA ARG A 588 7.09 -19.60 7.85
C ARG A 588 8.50 -19.25 8.29
#